data_7e66d560781a6d87f611ca44723ce5e1
#
_entry.id   7e66d560781a6d87f611ca44723ce5e1
#
_cell.length_a   1.000
_cell.length_b   1.000
_cell.length_c   1.000
_cell.angle_alpha   90.00
_cell.angle_beta   90.00
_cell.angle_gamma   90.00
#
_symmetry.space_group_name_H-M   'P 1'
#
loop_
_entity.id
_entity.type
_entity.pdbx_description
1 polymer ?
#
loop_
_entity_poly.entity_id
_entity_poly.type
_entity_poly.pdbx_seq_one_letter_code
_entity_poly.pdbx_strand_id
1 'polypeptide(L)'
;FYYDFDLDETITPDDFAKIEKEMKRIISLDEKFERKVVDKKTALEMFKDNPYKVELIEGLPEDEEISIYTLGDDWCDLCRGPHVKSSKELKNFAFKISRVSGAYWRGNEKNKMLQRVYVFGYENKEQLDEHIHMLEEAKKRDHRKLGKDLGLFFISEYAQGMPFYMPKGLVLKNELVSFWREIHKKAGYVEIETPMAMNRQLWEVSGHWDHYKDNMYTFNVEDDTFAIKPMNCPGGMLYYLQNKHSYKEFPLRVG
;
A
#
# COMPACT_ATOMS: atom_id res chain seq x y z
N PHE A 1 3.98 11.68 2.09
CA PHE A 1 2.58 12.08 2.35
C PHE A 1 1.85 12.42 1.05
N TYR A 2 0.55 12.57 1.11
CA TYR A 2 -0.28 12.97 -0.03
C TYR A 2 -1.39 13.92 0.41
N TYR A 3 -1.97 14.62 -0.59
CA TYR A 3 -3.15 15.44 -0.43
C TYR A 3 -4.08 15.27 -1.64
N ASP A 4 -5.40 15.26 -1.39
CA ASP A 4 -6.42 15.06 -2.42
C ASP A 4 -7.07 16.40 -2.79
N PHE A 5 -7.15 16.68 -4.08
CA PHE A 5 -7.74 17.91 -4.61
C PHE A 5 -8.90 17.60 -5.55
N ASP A 6 -9.97 18.36 -5.38
CA ASP A 6 -11.09 18.43 -6.32
C ASP A 6 -10.95 19.71 -7.13
N LEU A 7 -10.37 19.60 -8.31
CA LEU A 7 -10.09 20.74 -9.20
C LEU A 7 -10.66 20.46 -10.58
N ASP A 8 -11.12 21.51 -11.26
CA ASP A 8 -11.59 21.44 -12.64
C ASP A 8 -10.43 21.21 -13.62
N GLU A 9 -9.27 21.81 -13.33
CA GLU A 9 -8.04 21.64 -14.13
C GLU A 9 -7.19 20.50 -13.58
N THR A 10 -6.55 19.76 -14.49
CA THR A 10 -5.67 18.65 -14.11
C THR A 10 -4.28 19.18 -13.78
N ILE A 11 -3.79 18.87 -12.58
CA ILE A 11 -2.39 19.10 -12.20
C ILE A 11 -1.49 18.18 -13.02
N THR A 12 -0.50 18.77 -13.67
CA THR A 12 0.48 18.07 -14.52
C THR A 12 1.90 18.19 -13.94
N PRO A 13 2.87 17.39 -14.37
CA PRO A 13 4.26 17.54 -13.96
C PRO A 13 4.85 18.93 -14.23
N ASP A 14 4.32 19.69 -15.20
CA ASP A 14 4.76 21.05 -15.50
C ASP A 14 4.39 22.06 -14.39
N ASP A 15 3.41 21.73 -13.57
CA ASP A 15 2.98 22.56 -12.45
C ASP A 15 3.80 22.32 -11.18
N PHE A 16 4.49 21.18 -11.07
CA PHE A 16 5.21 20.80 -9.85
C PHE A 16 6.21 21.85 -9.40
N ALA A 17 7.01 22.39 -10.32
CA ALA A 17 7.99 23.41 -10.00
C ALA A 17 7.36 24.71 -9.47
N LYS A 18 6.19 25.08 -9.97
CA LYS A 18 5.44 26.26 -9.51
C LYS A 18 4.90 26.04 -8.10
N ILE A 19 4.29 24.86 -7.87
CA ILE A 19 3.75 24.49 -6.56
C ILE A 19 4.88 24.42 -5.52
N GLU A 20 6.00 23.75 -5.82
CA GLU A 20 7.15 23.66 -4.93
C GLU A 20 7.76 25.04 -4.61
N LYS A 21 7.77 25.95 -5.58
CA LYS A 21 8.22 27.34 -5.37
C LYS A 21 7.30 28.06 -4.39
N GLU A 22 5.98 27.88 -4.52
CA GLU A 22 5.01 28.50 -3.64
C GLU A 22 5.07 27.91 -2.22
N MET A 23 5.23 26.58 -2.09
CA MET A 23 5.48 25.94 -0.79
C MET A 23 6.70 26.53 -0.08
N LYS A 24 7.81 26.76 -0.80
CA LYS A 24 9.01 27.41 -0.26
C LYS A 24 8.73 28.85 0.16
N ARG A 25 7.93 29.59 -0.60
CA ARG A 25 7.50 30.95 -0.24
C ARG A 25 6.73 30.94 1.08
N ILE A 26 5.76 30.06 1.24
CA ILE A 26 4.95 29.93 2.46
C ILE A 26 5.84 29.58 3.67
N ILE A 27 6.78 28.64 3.50
CA ILE A 27 7.75 28.30 4.56
C ILE A 27 8.53 29.54 5.01
N SER A 28 8.88 30.45 4.10
CA SER A 28 9.65 31.65 4.41
C SER A 28 8.85 32.75 5.16
N LEU A 29 7.53 32.67 5.18
CA LEU A 29 6.66 33.66 5.83
C LEU A 29 6.71 33.58 7.37
N ASP A 30 7.20 32.48 7.93
CA ASP A 30 7.27 32.25 9.38
C ASP A 30 5.89 32.28 10.08
N GLU A 31 4.88 31.79 9.39
CA GLU A 31 3.52 31.73 9.93
C GLU A 31 3.38 30.65 10.99
N LYS A 32 2.59 30.93 12.02
CA LYS A 32 2.37 30.00 13.13
C LYS A 32 1.33 28.95 12.78
N PHE A 33 1.59 27.71 13.22
CA PHE A 33 0.58 26.68 13.30
C PHE A 33 -0.14 26.76 14.65
N GLU A 34 -1.45 26.91 14.62
CA GLU A 34 -2.28 26.94 15.83
C GLU A 34 -3.26 25.77 15.82
N ARG A 35 -3.31 25.04 16.93
CA ARG A 35 -4.28 23.98 17.15
C ARG A 35 -5.48 24.54 17.92
N LYS A 36 -6.68 24.27 17.41
CA LYS A 36 -7.96 24.62 18.06
C LYS A 36 -8.81 23.35 18.17
N VAL A 37 -9.43 23.17 19.32
CA VAL A 37 -10.43 22.13 19.52
C VAL A 37 -11.80 22.79 19.41
N VAL A 38 -12.68 22.21 18.61
CA VAL A 38 -14.02 22.74 18.34
C VAL A 38 -15.06 21.65 18.48
N ASP A 39 -16.31 22.04 18.74
CA ASP A 39 -17.43 21.13 18.69
C ASP A 39 -17.82 20.79 17.24
N LYS A 40 -18.58 19.70 17.07
CA LYS A 40 -19.01 19.19 15.76
C LYS A 40 -19.79 20.23 14.95
N LYS A 41 -20.65 21.01 15.61
CA LYS A 41 -21.46 22.05 14.95
C LYS A 41 -20.57 23.16 14.40
N THR A 42 -19.62 23.63 15.19
CA THR A 42 -18.64 24.63 14.77
C THR A 42 -17.78 24.14 13.62
N ALA A 43 -17.29 22.88 13.68
CA ALA A 43 -16.53 22.28 12.60
C ALA A 43 -17.33 22.20 11.30
N LEU A 44 -18.60 21.77 11.35
CA LEU A 44 -19.48 21.71 10.17
C LEU A 44 -19.71 23.10 9.55
N GLU A 45 -19.88 24.14 10.36
CA GLU A 45 -20.03 25.50 9.85
C GLU A 45 -18.74 26.02 9.19
N MET A 46 -17.60 25.73 9.78
CA MET A 46 -16.29 26.14 9.21
C MET A 46 -16.00 25.48 7.85
N PHE A 47 -16.40 24.25 7.66
CA PHE A 47 -16.13 23.48 6.44
C PHE A 47 -17.35 23.28 5.54
N LYS A 48 -18.43 24.03 5.72
CA LYS A 48 -19.71 23.86 5.00
C LYS A 48 -19.58 23.87 3.47
N ASP A 49 -18.60 24.59 2.94
CA ASP A 49 -18.36 24.70 1.51
C ASP A 49 -17.48 23.57 0.95
N ASN A 50 -17.01 22.66 1.83
CA ASN A 50 -16.20 21.51 1.44
C ASN A 50 -16.95 20.20 1.75
N PRO A 51 -17.63 19.58 0.76
CA PRO A 51 -18.46 18.40 0.98
C PRO A 51 -17.68 17.21 1.54
N TYR A 52 -16.40 17.09 1.21
CA TYR A 52 -15.53 16.02 1.71
C TYR A 52 -15.24 16.15 3.20
N LYS A 53 -15.01 17.38 3.66
CA LYS A 53 -14.78 17.66 5.09
C LYS A 53 -16.08 17.51 5.89
N VAL A 54 -17.20 17.96 5.35
CA VAL A 54 -18.52 17.77 5.97
C VAL A 54 -18.79 16.27 6.18
N GLU A 55 -18.61 15.44 5.15
CA GLU A 55 -18.82 14.00 5.24
C GLU A 55 -17.87 13.33 6.27
N LEU A 56 -16.61 13.78 6.35
CA LEU A 56 -15.67 13.28 7.34
C LEU A 56 -16.11 13.62 8.76
N ILE A 57 -16.54 14.87 9.00
CA ILE A 57 -16.99 15.35 10.32
C ILE A 57 -18.27 14.63 10.75
N GLU A 58 -19.24 14.48 9.85
CA GLU A 58 -20.50 13.77 10.13
C GLU A 58 -20.24 12.30 10.52
N GLY A 59 -19.26 11.66 9.90
CA GLY A 59 -18.87 10.28 10.18
C GLY A 59 -18.09 10.07 11.49
N LEU A 60 -17.69 11.13 12.19
CA LEU A 60 -17.01 11.01 13.49
C LEU A 60 -18.02 10.67 14.61
N PRO A 61 -17.64 9.84 15.60
CA PRO A 61 -18.41 9.63 16.82
C PRO A 61 -18.74 10.96 17.53
N GLU A 62 -19.86 10.99 18.26
CA GLU A 62 -20.32 12.22 18.93
C GLU A 62 -19.38 12.69 20.06
N ASP A 63 -18.64 11.76 20.65
CA ASP A 63 -17.69 12.00 21.76
C ASP A 63 -16.25 12.22 21.27
N GLU A 64 -16.02 12.22 19.95
CA GLU A 64 -14.68 12.40 19.41
C GLU A 64 -14.26 13.87 19.40
N GLU A 65 -13.06 14.16 19.93
CA GLU A 65 -12.46 15.48 19.89
C GLU A 65 -12.12 15.89 18.43
N ILE A 66 -12.68 16.99 17.97
CA ILE A 66 -12.40 17.54 16.64
C ILE A 66 -11.35 18.63 16.78
N SER A 67 -10.17 18.41 16.23
CA SER A 67 -9.11 19.39 16.21
C SER A 67 -8.86 19.94 14.81
N ILE A 68 -8.57 21.22 14.75
CA ILE A 68 -8.30 21.99 13.55
C ILE A 68 -6.94 22.65 13.72
N TYR A 69 -6.16 22.66 12.66
CA TYR A 69 -4.94 23.45 12.58
C TYR A 69 -5.12 24.57 11.60
N THR A 70 -4.63 25.75 11.98
CA THR A 70 -4.54 26.92 11.08
C THR A 70 -3.07 27.21 10.79
N LEU A 71 -2.79 27.77 9.62
CA LEU A 71 -1.50 28.33 9.24
C LEU A 71 -1.73 29.77 8.78
N GLY A 72 -1.27 30.72 9.60
CA GLY A 72 -1.65 32.12 9.40
C GLY A 72 -3.17 32.32 9.47
N ASP A 73 -3.67 33.30 8.69
CA ASP A 73 -5.09 33.64 8.65
C ASP A 73 -5.82 32.97 7.46
N ASP A 74 -5.08 32.46 6.49
CA ASP A 74 -5.63 32.07 5.18
C ASP A 74 -5.91 30.57 5.05
N TRP A 75 -5.37 29.73 5.93
CA TRP A 75 -5.51 28.28 5.79
C TRP A 75 -5.91 27.59 7.10
N CYS A 76 -6.86 26.67 6.98
CA CYS A 76 -7.22 25.76 8.06
C CYS A 76 -7.59 24.37 7.53
N ASP A 77 -7.33 23.34 8.34
CA ASP A 77 -7.74 21.97 8.03
C ASP A 77 -7.99 21.14 9.29
N LEU A 78 -8.79 20.07 9.11
CA LEU A 78 -8.98 19.03 10.11
C LEU A 78 -7.66 18.24 10.26
N CYS A 79 -7.10 18.27 11.44
CA CYS A 79 -5.88 17.53 11.71
C CYS A 79 -5.72 17.22 13.20
N ARG A 80 -5.27 16.01 13.52
CA ARG A 80 -4.94 15.62 14.89
C ARG A 80 -3.56 16.10 15.32
N GLY A 81 -2.71 16.46 14.37
CA GLY A 81 -1.31 16.83 14.60
C GLY A 81 -0.41 15.63 14.96
N PRO A 82 0.76 15.86 15.54
CA PRO A 82 1.32 17.18 15.81
C PRO A 82 1.80 17.93 14.55
N HIS A 83 1.91 19.24 14.65
CA HIS A 83 2.58 20.09 13.68
C HIS A 83 3.76 20.84 14.33
N VAL A 84 4.65 21.36 13.50
CA VAL A 84 5.69 22.32 13.94
C VAL A 84 5.03 23.61 14.45
N LYS A 85 5.75 24.41 15.21
CA LYS A 85 5.21 25.65 15.78
C LYS A 85 5.07 26.77 14.75
N SER A 86 5.98 26.81 13.77
CA SER A 86 5.90 27.76 12.66
C SER A 86 6.42 27.14 11.36
N SER A 87 5.99 27.69 10.22
CA SER A 87 6.41 27.26 8.89
C SER A 87 7.93 27.36 8.71
N LYS A 88 8.59 28.29 9.38
CA LYS A 88 10.05 28.49 9.32
C LYS A 88 10.87 27.32 9.84
N GLU A 89 10.33 26.52 10.76
CA GLU A 89 11.01 25.31 11.24
C GLU A 89 11.26 24.30 10.11
N LEU A 90 10.46 24.39 9.05
CA LEU A 90 10.60 23.56 7.84
C LEU A 90 11.66 24.08 6.84
N LYS A 91 12.37 25.18 7.16
CA LYS A 91 13.33 25.81 6.23
C LYS A 91 14.44 24.87 5.74
N ASN A 92 14.88 23.98 6.61
CA ASN A 92 15.94 23.02 6.30
C ASN A 92 15.42 21.70 5.75
N PHE A 93 14.09 21.48 5.79
CA PHE A 93 13.47 20.29 5.23
C PHE A 93 13.50 20.33 3.70
N ALA A 94 13.76 19.19 3.13
CA ALA A 94 13.71 19.02 1.69
C ALA A 94 12.41 18.28 1.30
N PHE A 95 11.73 18.78 0.30
CA PHE A 95 10.53 18.15 -0.23
C PHE A 95 10.53 18.18 -1.76
N LYS A 96 9.80 17.24 -2.35
CA LYS A 96 9.60 17.15 -3.81
C LYS A 96 8.26 16.51 -4.10
N ILE A 97 7.52 17.10 -5.03
CA ILE A 97 6.33 16.46 -5.59
C ILE A 97 6.79 15.29 -6.45
N SER A 98 6.30 14.10 -6.16
CA SER A 98 6.74 12.88 -6.84
C SER A 98 5.84 12.50 -7.99
N ARG A 99 4.54 12.62 -7.81
CA ARG A 99 3.53 12.28 -8.84
C ARG A 99 2.15 12.81 -8.47
N VAL A 100 1.29 12.83 -9.48
CA VAL A 100 -0.16 12.96 -9.32
C VAL A 100 -0.83 11.71 -9.88
N SER A 101 -1.89 11.26 -9.26
CA SER A 101 -2.74 10.18 -9.78
C SER A 101 -4.19 10.42 -9.43
N GLY A 102 -5.11 9.84 -10.20
CA GLY A 102 -6.52 9.75 -9.79
C GLY A 102 -6.67 8.89 -8.55
N ALA A 103 -7.58 9.29 -7.67
CA ALA A 103 -7.96 8.52 -6.49
C ALA A 103 -9.46 8.73 -6.22
N TYR A 104 -10.24 7.66 -6.24
CA TYR A 104 -11.65 7.76 -5.88
C TYR A 104 -11.82 8.10 -4.42
N TRP A 105 -12.74 9.04 -4.13
CA TRP A 105 -13.08 9.39 -2.76
C TRP A 105 -13.45 8.15 -1.95
N ARG A 106 -12.81 7.97 -0.79
CA ARG A 106 -12.92 6.77 0.08
C ARG A 106 -12.65 5.43 -0.62
N GLY A 107 -11.90 5.44 -1.71
CA GLY A 107 -11.56 4.21 -2.44
C GLY A 107 -12.73 3.55 -3.18
N ASN A 108 -13.87 4.21 -3.28
CA ASN A 108 -15.05 3.70 -3.95
C ASN A 108 -15.13 4.27 -5.37
N GLU A 109 -15.08 3.41 -6.38
CA GLU A 109 -15.13 3.78 -7.81
C GLU A 109 -16.42 4.50 -8.24
N LYS A 110 -17.49 4.42 -7.44
CA LYS A 110 -18.76 5.14 -7.66
C LYS A 110 -18.69 6.60 -7.21
N ASN A 111 -17.70 6.95 -6.41
CA ASN A 111 -17.50 8.29 -5.93
C ASN A 111 -16.66 9.11 -6.91
N LYS A 112 -16.63 10.43 -6.71
CA LYS A 112 -15.84 11.34 -7.54
C LYS A 112 -14.36 10.97 -7.47
N MET A 113 -13.70 11.00 -8.63
CA MET A 113 -12.24 10.85 -8.73
C MET A 113 -11.58 12.19 -8.44
N LEU A 114 -10.73 12.21 -7.41
CA LEU A 114 -9.93 13.34 -7.00
C LEU A 114 -8.51 13.23 -7.57
N GLN A 115 -7.78 14.33 -7.55
CA GLN A 115 -6.38 14.38 -7.93
C GLN A 115 -5.52 14.24 -6.67
N ARG A 116 -4.84 13.11 -6.52
CA ARG A 116 -3.96 12.82 -5.40
C ARG A 116 -2.54 13.19 -5.72
N VAL A 117 -2.05 14.24 -5.07
CA VAL A 117 -0.67 14.72 -5.18
C VAL A 117 0.17 14.04 -4.11
N TYR A 118 1.23 13.35 -4.52
CA TYR A 118 2.18 12.70 -3.61
C TYR A 118 3.44 13.54 -3.47
N VAL A 119 3.89 13.72 -2.23
CA VAL A 119 5.05 14.52 -1.90
C VAL A 119 6.02 13.72 -1.03
N PHE A 120 7.30 13.75 -1.36
CA PHE A 120 8.38 13.32 -0.48
C PHE A 120 8.77 14.46 0.43
N GLY A 121 9.03 14.18 1.71
CA GLY A 121 9.53 15.12 2.68
C GLY A 121 10.61 14.48 3.54
N TYR A 122 11.76 15.13 3.67
CA TYR A 122 12.92 14.67 4.41
C TYR A 122 13.53 15.81 5.23
N GLU A 123 14.26 15.47 6.27
CA GLU A 123 14.91 16.46 7.15
C GLU A 123 15.93 17.34 6.43
N ASN A 124 16.53 16.82 5.35
CA ASN A 124 17.50 17.55 4.56
C ASN A 124 17.51 17.07 3.09
N LYS A 125 18.24 17.83 2.27
CA LYS A 125 18.33 17.56 0.83
C LYS A 125 19.08 16.26 0.51
N GLU A 126 20.09 15.90 1.30
CA GLU A 126 20.89 14.69 1.08
C GLU A 126 20.03 13.43 1.17
N GLN A 127 19.21 13.32 2.22
CA GLN A 127 18.27 12.20 2.39
C GLN A 127 17.22 12.14 1.27
N LEU A 128 16.73 13.30 0.82
CA LEU A 128 15.79 13.34 -0.31
C LEU A 128 16.45 12.85 -1.60
N ASP A 129 17.65 13.34 -1.91
CA ASP A 129 18.40 12.97 -3.11
C ASP A 129 18.75 11.47 -3.10
N GLU A 130 19.15 10.93 -1.95
CA GLU A 130 19.40 9.49 -1.76
C GLU A 130 18.14 8.66 -2.03
N HIS A 131 17.00 9.08 -1.48
CA HIS A 131 15.72 8.38 -1.72
C HIS A 131 15.31 8.41 -3.20
N ILE A 132 15.46 9.56 -3.86
CA ILE A 132 15.17 9.69 -5.30
C ILE A 132 16.08 8.76 -6.09
N HIS A 133 17.38 8.76 -5.79
CA HIS A 133 18.34 7.87 -6.42
C HIS A 133 17.99 6.40 -6.23
N MET A 134 17.62 6.01 -5.00
CA MET A 134 17.16 4.65 -4.70
C MET A 134 15.94 4.24 -5.56
N LEU A 135 14.96 5.16 -5.73
CA LEU A 135 13.79 4.90 -6.57
C LEU A 135 14.14 4.77 -8.06
N GLU A 136 15.08 5.58 -8.55
CA GLU A 136 15.55 5.49 -9.93
C GLU A 136 16.28 4.17 -10.18
N GLU A 137 17.14 3.74 -9.24
CA GLU A 137 17.80 2.45 -9.31
C GLU A 137 16.81 1.28 -9.21
N ALA A 138 15.78 1.40 -8.36
CA ALA A 138 14.71 0.40 -8.27
C ALA A 138 13.95 0.25 -9.60
N LYS A 139 13.67 1.36 -10.30
CA LYS A 139 13.04 1.32 -11.64
C LYS A 139 13.90 0.59 -12.67
N LYS A 140 15.23 0.78 -12.63
CA LYS A 140 16.15 0.08 -13.54
C LYS A 140 16.17 -1.44 -13.25
N ARG A 141 15.93 -1.83 -12.00
CA ARG A 141 15.95 -3.23 -11.52
C ARG A 141 14.55 -3.86 -11.46
N ASP A 142 13.52 -3.21 -11.98
CA ASP A 142 12.16 -3.77 -12.02
C ASP A 142 12.19 -5.12 -12.76
N HIS A 143 11.77 -6.18 -12.06
CA HIS A 143 11.78 -7.55 -12.59
C HIS A 143 10.96 -7.71 -13.86
N ARG A 144 9.89 -6.93 -14.04
CA ARG A 144 9.04 -6.97 -15.23
C ARG A 144 9.80 -6.46 -16.45
N LYS A 145 10.58 -5.38 -16.26
CA LYS A 145 11.47 -4.84 -17.29
C LYS A 145 12.60 -5.80 -17.60
N LEU A 146 13.36 -6.19 -16.57
CA LEU A 146 14.50 -7.09 -16.72
C LEU A 146 14.07 -8.47 -17.24
N GLY A 147 12.94 -8.99 -16.79
CA GLY A 147 12.41 -10.27 -17.26
C GLY A 147 12.12 -10.25 -18.76
N LYS A 148 11.55 -9.15 -19.27
CA LYS A 148 11.29 -8.96 -20.69
C LYS A 148 12.59 -8.76 -21.47
N ASP A 149 13.45 -7.85 -21.01
CA ASP A 149 14.72 -7.48 -21.72
C ASP A 149 15.67 -8.67 -21.82
N LEU A 150 15.71 -9.51 -20.81
CA LEU A 150 16.56 -10.72 -20.77
C LEU A 150 15.89 -11.98 -21.34
N GLY A 151 14.60 -11.92 -21.71
CA GLY A 151 13.84 -13.06 -22.20
C GLY A 151 13.66 -14.16 -21.15
N LEU A 152 13.33 -13.78 -19.90
CA LEU A 152 13.18 -14.73 -18.80
C LEU A 152 11.76 -15.27 -18.68
N PHE A 153 10.76 -14.42 -18.86
CA PHE A 153 9.34 -14.78 -18.78
C PHE A 153 8.47 -13.76 -19.51
N PHE A 154 7.23 -14.13 -19.74
CA PHE A 154 6.18 -13.23 -20.23
C PHE A 154 4.86 -13.52 -19.52
N ILE A 155 3.96 -12.53 -19.52
CA ILE A 155 2.58 -12.65 -19.05
C ILE A 155 1.67 -12.61 -20.28
N SER A 156 0.76 -13.56 -20.36
CA SER A 156 -0.26 -13.64 -21.43
C SER A 156 -1.59 -13.07 -20.95
N GLU A 157 -2.37 -12.53 -21.86
CA GLU A 157 -3.78 -12.15 -21.61
C GLU A 157 -4.65 -13.34 -21.18
N TYR A 158 -4.27 -14.56 -21.61
CA TYR A 158 -4.96 -15.80 -21.23
C TYR A 158 -4.61 -16.32 -19.84
N ALA A 159 -3.59 -15.74 -19.17
CA ALA A 159 -3.14 -16.15 -17.85
C ALA A 159 -2.62 -14.93 -17.08
N GLN A 160 -3.51 -13.98 -16.83
CA GLN A 160 -3.17 -12.74 -16.12
C GLN A 160 -2.61 -13.04 -14.74
N GLY A 161 -1.47 -12.42 -14.40
CA GLY A 161 -0.78 -12.63 -13.13
C GLY A 161 0.04 -13.93 -13.04
N MET A 162 -0.04 -14.82 -14.04
CA MET A 162 0.70 -16.10 -14.06
C MET A 162 1.79 -16.06 -15.13
N PRO A 163 3.08 -16.12 -14.77
CA PRO A 163 4.16 -16.02 -15.75
C PRO A 163 4.40 -17.32 -16.51
N PHE A 164 4.64 -17.19 -17.82
CA PHE A 164 5.21 -18.24 -18.65
C PHE A 164 6.74 -18.10 -18.59
N TYR A 165 7.43 -19.08 -18.03
CA TYR A 165 8.88 -19.06 -17.96
C TYR A 165 9.50 -19.49 -19.31
N MET A 166 10.35 -18.63 -19.87
CA MET A 166 11.19 -18.94 -21.01
C MET A 166 12.37 -19.83 -20.57
N PRO A 167 13.09 -20.50 -21.50
CA PRO A 167 14.17 -21.42 -21.12
C PRO A 167 15.20 -20.83 -20.14
N LYS A 168 15.67 -19.60 -20.36
CA LYS A 168 16.58 -18.91 -19.44
C LYS A 168 15.95 -18.63 -18.07
N GLY A 169 14.70 -18.22 -18.06
CA GLY A 169 13.96 -17.95 -16.82
C GLY A 169 13.71 -19.21 -16.01
N LEU A 170 13.45 -20.34 -16.69
CA LEU A 170 13.28 -21.62 -16.02
C LEU A 170 14.59 -22.12 -15.39
N VAL A 171 15.72 -21.94 -16.05
CA VAL A 171 17.04 -22.24 -15.46
C VAL A 171 17.23 -21.41 -14.19
N LEU A 172 17.04 -20.08 -14.25
CA LEU A 172 17.17 -19.22 -13.08
C LEU A 172 16.24 -19.64 -11.94
N LYS A 173 14.96 -19.93 -12.25
CA LYS A 173 13.99 -20.42 -11.26
C LYS A 173 14.48 -21.71 -10.58
N ASN A 174 14.96 -22.68 -11.37
CA ASN A 174 15.40 -23.96 -10.85
C ASN A 174 16.65 -23.84 -9.97
N GLU A 175 17.59 -22.96 -10.33
CA GLU A 175 18.76 -22.66 -9.48
C GLU A 175 18.33 -22.07 -8.13
N LEU A 176 17.40 -21.12 -8.12
CA LEU A 176 16.87 -20.55 -6.88
C LEU A 176 16.14 -21.59 -6.02
N VAL A 177 15.34 -22.47 -6.64
CA VAL A 177 14.64 -23.56 -5.94
C VAL A 177 15.63 -24.55 -5.37
N SER A 178 16.68 -24.91 -6.13
CA SER A 178 17.73 -25.83 -5.69
C SER A 178 18.50 -25.28 -4.50
N PHE A 179 18.86 -23.99 -4.55
CA PHE A 179 19.51 -23.30 -3.44
C PHE A 179 18.61 -23.27 -2.18
N TRP A 180 17.33 -22.95 -2.36
CA TRP A 180 16.35 -22.97 -1.28
C TRP A 180 16.25 -24.34 -0.62
N ARG A 181 16.14 -25.42 -1.41
CA ARG A 181 16.10 -26.81 -0.93
C ARG A 181 17.35 -27.19 -0.16
N GLU A 182 18.52 -26.78 -0.64
CA GLU A 182 19.80 -27.04 0.04
C GLU A 182 19.83 -26.40 1.44
N ILE A 183 19.45 -25.14 1.56
CA ILE A 183 19.41 -24.41 2.84
C ILE A 183 18.43 -25.07 3.80
N HIS A 184 17.21 -25.38 3.34
CA HIS A 184 16.18 -25.98 4.18
C HIS A 184 16.57 -27.38 4.65
N LYS A 185 17.15 -28.19 3.77
CA LYS A 185 17.68 -29.50 4.14
C LYS A 185 18.75 -29.41 5.22
N LYS A 186 19.70 -28.48 5.09
CA LYS A 186 20.73 -28.22 6.12
C LYS A 186 20.14 -27.79 7.45
N ALA A 187 19.04 -27.05 7.43
CA ALA A 187 18.32 -26.61 8.62
C ALA A 187 17.35 -27.68 9.20
N GLY A 188 17.30 -28.88 8.60
CA GLY A 188 16.47 -29.99 9.06
C GLY A 188 14.99 -29.87 8.71
N TYR A 189 14.65 -29.11 7.66
CA TYR A 189 13.29 -29.07 7.14
C TYR A 189 12.97 -30.27 6.26
N VAL A 190 11.73 -30.73 6.36
CA VAL A 190 11.14 -31.75 5.47
C VAL A 190 10.26 -31.02 4.45
N GLU A 191 10.55 -31.23 3.16
CA GLU A 191 9.76 -30.64 2.07
C GLU A 191 8.44 -31.41 1.90
N ILE A 192 7.33 -30.71 1.80
CA ILE A 192 6.02 -31.25 1.48
C ILE A 192 5.41 -30.54 0.29
N GLU A 193 4.47 -31.20 -0.36
CA GLU A 193 3.63 -30.60 -1.40
C GLU A 193 2.17 -30.71 -1.01
N THR A 194 1.44 -29.62 -1.13
CA THR A 194 -0.01 -29.55 -0.85
C THR A 194 -0.77 -29.29 -2.14
N PRO A 195 -2.04 -29.78 -2.27
CA PRO A 195 -2.86 -29.54 -3.45
C PRO A 195 -2.96 -28.05 -3.80
N MET A 196 -2.97 -27.77 -5.12
CA MET A 196 -3.16 -26.40 -5.62
C MET A 196 -4.58 -25.88 -5.40
N ALA A 197 -5.58 -26.74 -5.55
CA ALA A 197 -6.97 -26.41 -5.35
C ALA A 197 -7.54 -27.19 -4.17
N MET A 198 -8.25 -26.51 -3.31
CA MET A 198 -8.88 -27.08 -2.12
C MET A 198 -10.31 -26.54 -1.97
N ASN A 199 -11.17 -27.31 -1.30
CA ASN A 199 -12.57 -26.98 -1.10
C ASN A 199 -12.75 -25.68 -0.31
N ARG A 200 -13.79 -24.92 -0.64
CA ARG A 200 -14.18 -23.65 0.01
C ARG A 200 -14.26 -23.76 1.52
N GLN A 201 -14.73 -24.87 2.08
CA GLN A 201 -14.87 -25.07 3.51
C GLN A 201 -13.55 -24.84 4.27
N LEU A 202 -12.41 -25.24 3.70
CA LEU A 202 -11.11 -24.98 4.31
C LEU A 202 -10.81 -23.48 4.43
N TRP A 203 -11.19 -22.73 3.42
CA TRP A 203 -10.97 -21.28 3.37
C TRP A 203 -11.91 -20.52 4.32
N GLU A 204 -13.12 -21.02 4.55
CA GLU A 204 -14.05 -20.50 5.55
C GLU A 204 -13.53 -20.75 6.97
N VAL A 205 -13.15 -21.98 7.28
CA VAL A 205 -12.61 -22.34 8.62
C VAL A 205 -11.33 -21.57 8.95
N SER A 206 -10.50 -21.30 7.95
CA SER A 206 -9.23 -20.57 8.14
C SER A 206 -9.39 -19.04 8.04
N GLY A 207 -10.60 -18.51 7.83
CA GLY A 207 -10.90 -17.08 7.70
C GLY A 207 -10.47 -16.43 6.37
N HIS A 208 -9.84 -17.17 5.48
CA HIS A 208 -9.38 -16.62 4.19
C HIS A 208 -10.54 -16.23 3.29
N TRP A 209 -11.65 -16.94 3.36
CA TRP A 209 -12.81 -16.67 2.52
C TRP A 209 -13.40 -15.29 2.77
N ASP A 210 -13.52 -14.88 4.02
CA ASP A 210 -14.11 -13.59 4.38
C ASP A 210 -13.24 -12.40 3.99
N HIS A 211 -11.91 -12.59 3.97
CA HIS A 211 -10.95 -11.52 3.72
C HIS A 211 -10.43 -11.46 2.28
N TYR A 212 -10.44 -12.57 1.55
CA TYR A 212 -9.72 -12.68 0.27
C TYR A 212 -10.56 -13.22 -0.88
N LYS A 213 -11.85 -13.58 -0.69
CA LYS A 213 -12.67 -14.24 -1.74
C LYS A 213 -12.68 -13.49 -3.08
N ASP A 214 -12.70 -12.15 -3.03
CA ASP A 214 -12.75 -11.30 -4.23
C ASP A 214 -11.42 -11.31 -5.01
N ASN A 215 -10.35 -11.78 -4.39
CA ASN A 215 -9.01 -11.92 -4.97
C ASN A 215 -8.60 -13.39 -5.17
N MET A 216 -9.50 -14.34 -4.95
CA MET A 216 -9.24 -15.77 -5.13
C MET A 216 -9.79 -16.26 -6.45
N TYR A 217 -9.05 -17.13 -7.13
CA TYR A 217 -9.56 -17.88 -8.28
C TYR A 217 -10.42 -19.02 -7.77
N THR A 218 -11.73 -18.90 -7.98
CA THR A 218 -12.72 -19.91 -7.57
C THR A 218 -13.35 -20.59 -8.78
N PHE A 219 -13.70 -21.85 -8.62
CA PHE A 219 -14.41 -22.62 -9.63
C PHE A 219 -15.27 -23.69 -8.96
N ASN A 220 -16.29 -24.17 -9.68
CA ASN A 220 -17.17 -25.20 -9.18
C ASN A 220 -16.87 -26.54 -9.88
N VAL A 221 -16.91 -27.61 -9.09
CA VAL A 221 -16.89 -28.98 -9.57
C VAL A 221 -18.12 -29.65 -8.99
N GLU A 222 -19.09 -30.00 -9.85
CA GLU A 222 -20.41 -30.43 -9.42
C GLU A 222 -21.06 -29.41 -8.48
N ASP A 223 -21.45 -29.80 -7.29
CA ASP A 223 -22.08 -28.94 -6.29
C ASP A 223 -21.07 -28.27 -5.34
N ASP A 224 -19.78 -28.58 -5.46
CA ASP A 224 -18.73 -28.07 -4.58
C ASP A 224 -17.97 -26.89 -5.19
N THR A 225 -17.70 -25.88 -4.38
CA THR A 225 -16.84 -24.76 -4.74
C THR A 225 -15.41 -25.03 -4.27
N PHE A 226 -14.46 -24.90 -5.17
CA PHE A 226 -13.02 -24.96 -4.92
C PHE A 226 -12.38 -23.61 -5.16
N ALA A 227 -11.22 -23.40 -4.54
CA ALA A 227 -10.37 -22.27 -4.84
C ALA A 227 -8.92 -22.70 -5.02
N ILE A 228 -8.21 -22.02 -5.93
CA ILE A 228 -6.75 -22.10 -5.97
C ILE A 228 -6.22 -21.46 -4.68
N LYS A 229 -5.32 -22.14 -3.99
CA LYS A 229 -4.82 -21.72 -2.68
C LYS A 229 -4.20 -20.32 -2.75
N PRO A 230 -4.73 -19.34 -1.98
CA PRO A 230 -4.10 -18.03 -1.85
C PRO A 230 -2.87 -18.09 -0.94
N MET A 231 -2.83 -19.07 -0.04
CA MET A 231 -1.76 -19.31 0.91
C MET A 231 -1.51 -20.81 1.13
N ASN A 232 -0.29 -21.18 1.47
CA ASN A 232 0.09 -22.58 1.75
C ASN A 232 -0.25 -23.02 3.18
N CYS A 233 -0.39 -22.07 4.12
CA CYS A 233 -0.53 -22.35 5.56
C CYS A 233 -1.66 -23.35 5.90
N PRO A 234 -2.90 -23.24 5.39
CA PRO A 234 -3.96 -24.19 5.72
C PRO A 234 -3.63 -25.63 5.27
N GLY A 235 -2.96 -25.79 4.11
CA GLY A 235 -2.50 -27.10 3.66
C GLY A 235 -1.43 -27.70 4.58
N GLY A 236 -0.51 -26.88 5.08
CA GLY A 236 0.49 -27.28 6.08
C GLY A 236 -0.15 -27.70 7.41
N MET A 237 -1.21 -26.99 7.84
CA MET A 237 -1.98 -27.38 9.04
C MET A 237 -2.69 -28.73 8.87
N LEU A 238 -3.27 -28.98 7.70
CA LEU A 238 -3.87 -30.28 7.38
C LEU A 238 -2.84 -31.40 7.41
N TYR A 239 -1.63 -31.16 6.89
CA TYR A 239 -0.51 -32.11 6.98
C TYR A 239 -0.18 -32.41 8.45
N TYR A 240 -0.03 -31.37 9.28
CA TYR A 240 0.23 -31.54 10.72
C TYR A 240 -0.84 -32.37 11.42
N LEU A 241 -2.12 -32.17 11.11
CA LEU A 241 -3.24 -32.85 11.73
C LEU A 241 -3.38 -34.34 11.33
N GLN A 242 -2.63 -34.82 10.32
CA GLN A 242 -2.70 -36.22 9.90
C GLN A 242 -2.14 -37.18 10.93
N ASN A 243 -1.26 -36.73 11.82
CA ASN A 243 -0.63 -37.56 12.83
C ASN A 243 -0.77 -36.93 14.22
N LYS A 244 -0.78 -37.79 15.25
CA LYS A 244 -0.62 -37.34 16.63
C LYS A 244 0.85 -37.15 16.92
N HIS A 245 1.23 -35.96 17.36
CA HIS A 245 2.61 -35.61 17.66
C HIS A 245 2.88 -35.61 19.16
N SER A 246 4.00 -36.19 19.57
CA SER A 246 4.51 -36.05 20.93
C SER A 246 5.24 -34.71 21.09
N TYR A 247 5.18 -34.11 22.28
CA TYR A 247 5.97 -32.90 22.57
C TYR A 247 7.49 -33.08 22.35
N LYS A 248 7.98 -34.33 22.35
CA LYS A 248 9.40 -34.67 22.08
C LYS A 248 9.78 -34.55 20.61
N GLU A 249 8.82 -34.49 19.70
CA GLU A 249 9.05 -34.35 18.25
C GLU A 249 9.20 -32.89 17.81
N PHE A 250 8.91 -31.95 18.72
CA PHE A 250 9.02 -30.53 18.39
C PHE A 250 10.46 -29.99 18.56
N PRO A 251 10.85 -29.02 17.73
CA PRO A 251 10.07 -28.37 16.68
C PRO A 251 9.95 -29.22 15.42
N LEU A 252 8.74 -29.33 14.84
CA LEU A 252 8.53 -29.86 13.51
C LEU A 252 8.91 -28.79 12.48
N ARG A 253 9.84 -29.12 11.60
CA ARG A 253 10.30 -28.23 10.53
C ARG A 253 9.80 -28.76 9.20
N VAL A 254 8.80 -28.08 8.65
CA VAL A 254 8.13 -28.47 7.41
C VAL A 254 8.08 -27.25 6.48
N GLY A 255 8.35 -27.42 5.19
CA GLY A 255 8.36 -26.36 4.19
C GLY A 255 8.02 -26.83 2.78
#